data_93870f3c82f575cd299c7ba70df87c67
#
_entry.id   93870f3c82f575cd299c7ba70df87c67
#
_cell.length_a   1.000
_cell.length_b   1.000
_cell.length_c   1.000
_cell.angle_alpha   90.00
_cell.angle_beta   90.00
_cell.angle_gamma   90.00
#
_symmetry.space_group_name_H-M   'P 1'
#
loop_
_entity.id
_entity.type
_entity.pdbx_description
1 polymer ?
#
loop_
_entity_poly.entity_id
_entity_poly.type
_entity_poly.pdbx_seq_one_letter_code
_entity_poly.pdbx_strand_id
1 'polypeptide(L)'
;MTVPDVIGRRELLAALGGAAASWPLAARAQQRALPLIGLLSSRSPAVDASLIAFIRQGLNETGFVEGQNVAVDYRWAEGQYDQLAGLARDLIRQQVAVIVTLGGDASALAAKAGTATIPIVFATGSDPVRTGLVTNLHRPGGNITGVSTFLAETEPKRLELLRELRPHATTMAVLVNPGAIPRAEFQLNDIQAAARSVGQDINILNASTIREIDAAVAKLVQMRADALLVATDAFFFTRAPQLVVLSARHVIPTVYLRTACRAKNLTADAPTETPPLFKADNATL
;
A
#
# COMPACT_ATOMS: atom_id res chain seq x y z
N MET A 1 -27.51 -31.23 -70.86
CA MET A 1 -26.11 -30.85 -70.64
C MET A 1 -26.10 -29.35 -70.62
N THR A 2 -26.18 -28.75 -69.43
CA THR A 2 -26.19 -27.29 -69.18
C THR A 2 -24.74 -26.87 -68.94
N VAL A 3 -24.24 -25.94 -69.77
CA VAL A 3 -22.92 -25.35 -69.67
C VAL A 3 -22.91 -24.43 -68.44
N PRO A 4 -21.91 -24.50 -67.58
CA PRO A 4 -21.82 -23.55 -66.42
C PRO A 4 -21.49 -22.14 -66.91
N ASP A 5 -22.25 -21.18 -66.40
CA ASP A 5 -22.05 -19.75 -66.62
C ASP A 5 -20.62 -19.32 -66.28
N VAL A 6 -19.96 -18.77 -67.27
CA VAL A 6 -18.59 -18.19 -67.09
C VAL A 6 -18.73 -16.83 -66.41
N ILE A 7 -18.28 -16.73 -65.15
CA ILE A 7 -18.23 -15.50 -64.39
C ILE A 7 -17.50 -14.44 -65.20
N GLY A 8 -18.22 -13.38 -65.53
CA GLY A 8 -17.69 -12.29 -66.37
C GLY A 8 -16.56 -11.52 -65.66
N ARG A 9 -15.54 -11.06 -66.43
CA ARG A 9 -14.43 -10.27 -65.92
C ARG A 9 -14.87 -9.07 -65.05
N ARG A 10 -16.04 -8.48 -65.31
CA ARG A 10 -16.61 -7.40 -64.52
C ARG A 10 -17.08 -7.82 -63.13
N GLU A 11 -17.65 -9.01 -62.99
CA GLU A 11 -18.06 -9.53 -61.68
C GLU A 11 -16.89 -9.96 -60.82
N LEU A 12 -15.83 -10.49 -61.45
CA LEU A 12 -14.58 -10.79 -60.73
C LEU A 12 -13.87 -9.52 -60.21
N LEU A 13 -13.86 -8.44 -61.02
CA LEU A 13 -13.31 -7.16 -60.64
C LEU A 13 -14.13 -6.46 -59.54
N ALA A 14 -15.46 -6.60 -59.55
CA ALA A 14 -16.34 -6.08 -58.51
C ALA A 14 -16.16 -6.83 -57.17
N ALA A 15 -16.00 -8.16 -57.21
CA ALA A 15 -15.74 -8.96 -56.03
C ALA A 15 -14.35 -8.69 -55.43
N LEU A 16 -13.32 -8.48 -56.23
CA LEU A 16 -11.97 -8.12 -55.78
C LEU A 16 -11.89 -6.68 -55.26
N GLY A 17 -12.65 -5.74 -55.86
CA GLY A 17 -12.73 -4.34 -55.39
C GLY A 17 -13.46 -4.21 -54.07
N GLY A 18 -14.51 -5.01 -53.80
CA GLY A 18 -15.21 -5.05 -52.53
C GLY A 18 -14.40 -5.65 -51.38
N ALA A 19 -13.58 -6.66 -51.66
CA ALA A 19 -12.69 -7.27 -50.68
C ALA A 19 -11.53 -6.34 -50.26
N ALA A 20 -11.02 -5.53 -51.19
CA ALA A 20 -9.95 -4.56 -50.88
C ALA A 20 -10.44 -3.37 -50.05
N ALA A 21 -11.71 -2.97 -50.13
CA ALA A 21 -12.30 -1.89 -49.38
C ALA A 21 -12.62 -2.25 -47.91
N SER A 22 -12.79 -3.52 -47.59
CA SER A 22 -13.08 -4.02 -46.25
C SER A 22 -11.81 -4.30 -45.39
N TRP A 23 -10.62 -4.36 -46.03
CA TRP A 23 -9.35 -4.65 -45.36
C TRP A 23 -8.94 -3.61 -44.30
N PRO A 24 -9.08 -2.26 -44.51
CA PRO A 24 -8.72 -1.29 -43.47
C PRO A 24 -9.68 -1.27 -42.26
N LEU A 25 -10.91 -1.80 -42.38
CA LEU A 25 -11.84 -1.92 -41.27
C LEU A 25 -11.53 -3.13 -40.37
N ALA A 26 -11.07 -4.23 -40.93
CA ALA A 26 -10.61 -5.39 -40.17
C ALA A 26 -9.28 -5.13 -39.44
N ALA A 27 -8.37 -4.31 -40.00
CA ALA A 27 -7.13 -3.92 -39.35
C ALA A 27 -7.33 -2.98 -38.14
N ARG A 28 -8.39 -2.18 -38.11
CA ARG A 28 -8.77 -1.36 -36.95
C ARG A 28 -9.42 -2.14 -35.82
N ALA A 29 -10.03 -3.30 -36.11
CA ALA A 29 -10.65 -4.15 -35.08
C ALA A 29 -9.63 -4.94 -34.26
N GLN A 30 -8.35 -4.92 -34.61
CA GLN A 30 -7.24 -5.56 -33.89
C GLN A 30 -6.36 -4.59 -33.10
N GLN A 31 -6.85 -3.40 -32.76
CA GLN A 31 -6.21 -2.66 -31.68
C GLN A 31 -6.39 -3.50 -30.40
N ARG A 32 -5.41 -4.36 -30.12
CA ARG A 32 -5.36 -5.06 -28.82
C ARG A 32 -5.52 -4.01 -27.74
N ALA A 33 -6.60 -4.14 -26.96
CA ALA A 33 -6.75 -3.33 -25.77
C ALA A 33 -5.45 -3.43 -24.97
N LEU A 34 -4.90 -2.29 -24.55
CA LEU A 34 -3.67 -2.27 -23.75
C LEU A 34 -3.88 -3.17 -22.52
N PRO A 35 -2.90 -4.01 -22.16
CA PRO A 35 -2.96 -4.71 -20.89
C PRO A 35 -3.17 -3.71 -19.77
N LEU A 36 -4.16 -3.96 -18.91
CA LEU A 36 -4.53 -3.08 -17.81
C LEU A 36 -3.96 -3.62 -16.51
N ILE A 37 -3.13 -2.82 -15.84
CA ILE A 37 -2.65 -3.09 -14.48
C ILE A 37 -3.61 -2.44 -13.51
N GLY A 38 -4.15 -3.19 -12.55
CA GLY A 38 -4.90 -2.64 -11.42
C GLY A 38 -3.95 -2.34 -10.26
N LEU A 39 -3.92 -1.10 -9.78
CA LEU A 39 -3.16 -0.75 -8.59
C LEU A 39 -4.13 -0.44 -7.46
N LEU A 40 -4.05 -1.21 -6.36
CA LEU A 40 -4.89 -1.07 -5.18
C LEU A 40 -4.03 -0.65 -3.99
N SER A 41 -4.34 0.48 -3.39
CA SER A 41 -3.64 0.93 -2.18
C SER A 41 -4.61 1.33 -1.07
N SER A 42 -4.25 0.98 0.16
CA SER A 42 -4.93 1.49 1.37
C SER A 42 -4.55 2.93 1.70
N ARG A 43 -3.49 3.46 1.09
CA ARG A 43 -2.99 4.83 1.31
C ARG A 43 -3.59 5.81 0.31
N SER A 44 -3.07 7.04 0.28
CA SER A 44 -3.46 8.09 -0.67
C SER A 44 -2.43 8.25 -1.78
N PRO A 45 -2.82 8.85 -2.94
CA PRO A 45 -1.90 9.15 -4.04
C PRO A 45 -0.65 9.92 -3.60
N ALA A 46 -0.82 10.91 -2.71
CA ALA A 46 0.28 11.75 -2.23
C ALA A 46 1.32 10.96 -1.42
N VAL A 47 0.86 10.00 -0.59
CA VAL A 47 1.75 9.16 0.23
C VAL A 47 2.52 8.16 -0.64
N ASP A 48 1.88 7.61 -1.67
CA ASP A 48 2.48 6.61 -2.55
C ASP A 48 3.22 7.19 -3.75
N ALA A 49 3.25 8.52 -3.93
CA ALA A 49 3.80 9.16 -5.11
C ALA A 49 5.21 8.67 -5.49
N SER A 50 6.10 8.57 -4.50
CA SER A 50 7.47 8.07 -4.73
C SER A 50 7.50 6.60 -5.12
N LEU A 51 6.67 5.76 -4.48
CA LEU A 51 6.59 4.34 -4.78
C LEU A 51 5.99 4.09 -6.17
N ILE A 52 4.99 4.87 -6.57
CA ILE A 52 4.44 4.86 -7.92
C ILE A 52 5.52 5.23 -8.96
N ALA A 53 6.34 6.23 -8.66
CA ALA A 53 7.45 6.60 -9.56
C ALA A 53 8.45 5.45 -9.74
N PHE A 54 8.80 4.73 -8.69
CA PHE A 54 9.66 3.53 -8.78
C PHE A 54 8.99 2.38 -9.55
N ILE A 55 7.69 2.15 -9.36
CA ILE A 55 6.95 1.13 -10.12
C ILE A 55 6.94 1.50 -11.61
N ARG A 56 6.67 2.76 -11.96
CA ARG A 56 6.72 3.24 -13.35
C ARG A 56 8.10 3.09 -13.95
N GLN A 57 9.15 3.40 -13.18
CA GLN A 57 10.52 3.21 -13.62
C GLN A 57 10.79 1.73 -13.92
N GLY A 58 10.45 0.81 -13.02
CA GLY A 58 10.63 -0.63 -13.23
C GLY A 58 9.84 -1.16 -14.43
N LEU A 59 8.62 -0.68 -14.66
CA LEU A 59 7.86 -0.98 -15.86
C LEU A 59 8.57 -0.50 -17.13
N ASN A 60 9.07 0.74 -17.13
CA ASN A 60 9.80 1.32 -18.27
C ASN A 60 11.08 0.53 -18.58
N GLU A 61 11.84 0.12 -17.57
CA GLU A 61 13.06 -0.69 -17.71
C GLU A 61 12.78 -2.07 -18.35
N THR A 62 11.55 -2.59 -18.18
CA THR A 62 11.09 -3.84 -18.80
C THR A 62 10.33 -3.62 -20.10
N GLY A 63 10.29 -2.39 -20.62
CA GLY A 63 9.67 -2.05 -21.90
C GLY A 63 8.17 -1.74 -21.82
N PHE A 64 7.58 -1.66 -20.61
CA PHE A 64 6.19 -1.25 -20.44
C PHE A 64 6.11 0.24 -20.12
N VAL A 65 5.48 1.03 -21.00
CA VAL A 65 5.31 2.47 -20.86
C VAL A 65 3.84 2.79 -20.69
N GLU A 66 3.46 3.35 -19.53
CA GLU A 66 2.08 3.74 -19.23
C GLU A 66 1.53 4.71 -20.29
N GLY A 67 0.34 4.40 -20.82
CA GLY A 67 -0.30 5.17 -21.88
C GLY A 67 0.16 4.83 -23.29
N GLN A 68 1.21 4.01 -23.48
CA GLN A 68 1.68 3.58 -24.79
C GLN A 68 1.38 2.11 -25.07
N ASN A 69 1.83 1.19 -24.21
CA ASN A 69 1.65 -0.24 -24.37
C ASN A 69 1.12 -0.94 -23.12
N VAL A 70 0.86 -0.21 -22.04
CA VAL A 70 0.20 -0.64 -20.82
C VAL A 70 -0.65 0.51 -20.26
N ALA A 71 -1.80 0.19 -19.67
CA ALA A 71 -2.62 1.13 -18.91
C ALA A 71 -2.59 0.76 -17.42
N VAL A 72 -2.78 1.75 -16.53
CA VAL A 72 -2.85 1.53 -15.08
C VAL A 72 -4.12 2.16 -14.54
N ASP A 73 -4.94 1.37 -13.84
CA ASP A 73 -6.10 1.84 -13.07
C ASP A 73 -5.73 1.91 -11.60
N TYR A 74 -5.71 3.11 -11.06
CA TYR A 74 -5.32 3.40 -9.68
C TYR A 74 -6.55 3.45 -8.77
N ARG A 75 -6.55 2.68 -7.67
CA ARG A 75 -7.60 2.63 -6.65
C ARG A 75 -7.03 2.91 -5.28
N TRP A 76 -7.54 3.94 -4.64
CA TRP A 76 -7.07 4.45 -3.36
C TRP A 76 -8.16 4.35 -2.31
N ALA A 77 -7.89 3.72 -1.17
CA ALA A 77 -8.82 3.67 -0.05
C ALA A 77 -8.62 4.79 0.97
N GLU A 78 -7.54 5.57 0.84
CA GLU A 78 -7.25 6.76 1.67
C GLU A 78 -7.32 6.53 3.20
N GLY A 79 -6.94 5.32 3.64
CA GLY A 79 -7.01 4.88 5.03
C GLY A 79 -8.33 4.24 5.43
N GLN A 80 -9.32 4.18 4.54
CA GLN A 80 -10.64 3.56 4.79
C GLN A 80 -10.60 2.09 4.36
N TYR A 81 -10.20 1.21 5.26
CA TYR A 81 -9.95 -0.20 4.95
C TYR A 81 -11.21 -0.97 4.53
N ASP A 82 -12.38 -0.55 4.97
CA ASP A 82 -13.69 -1.08 4.59
C ASP A 82 -13.98 -0.94 3.08
N GLN A 83 -13.39 0.06 2.42
CA GLN A 83 -13.55 0.26 0.97
C GLN A 83 -12.72 -0.71 0.13
N LEU A 84 -11.65 -1.30 0.66
CA LEU A 84 -10.70 -2.11 -0.10
C LEU A 84 -11.36 -3.27 -0.84
N ALA A 85 -12.31 -3.97 -0.21
CA ALA A 85 -13.02 -5.07 -0.83
C ALA A 85 -13.87 -4.63 -2.04
N GLY A 86 -14.45 -3.44 -1.98
CA GLY A 86 -15.18 -2.82 -3.09
C GLY A 86 -14.26 -2.47 -4.25
N LEU A 87 -13.17 -1.77 -3.95
CA LEU A 87 -12.17 -1.34 -4.93
C LEU A 87 -11.48 -2.54 -5.62
N ALA A 88 -11.18 -3.61 -4.87
CA ALA A 88 -10.65 -4.85 -5.43
C ALA A 88 -11.64 -5.49 -6.42
N ARG A 89 -12.93 -5.58 -6.07
CA ARG A 89 -13.97 -6.10 -6.95
C ARG A 89 -14.11 -5.30 -8.24
N ASP A 90 -13.93 -3.99 -8.18
CA ASP A 90 -13.98 -3.12 -9.36
C ASP A 90 -12.86 -3.44 -10.35
N LEU A 91 -11.62 -3.62 -9.87
CA LEU A 91 -10.49 -4.04 -10.68
C LEU A 91 -10.71 -5.43 -11.30
N ILE A 92 -11.24 -6.36 -10.50
CA ILE A 92 -11.55 -7.73 -10.97
C ILE A 92 -12.61 -7.70 -12.07
N ARG A 93 -13.67 -6.90 -11.94
CA ARG A 93 -14.70 -6.74 -12.98
C ARG A 93 -14.16 -6.16 -14.28
N GLN A 94 -13.14 -5.31 -14.20
CA GLN A 94 -12.45 -4.77 -15.38
C GLN A 94 -11.49 -5.78 -16.02
N GLN A 95 -11.33 -6.98 -15.44
CA GLN A 95 -10.45 -8.04 -15.95
C GLN A 95 -9.00 -7.55 -16.13
N VAL A 96 -8.47 -6.84 -15.13
CA VAL A 96 -7.09 -6.39 -15.15
C VAL A 96 -6.13 -7.57 -15.33
N ALA A 97 -5.02 -7.36 -16.03
CA ALA A 97 -4.02 -8.40 -16.29
C ALA A 97 -3.26 -8.82 -15.01
N VAL A 98 -3.10 -7.89 -14.07
CA VAL A 98 -2.43 -8.09 -12.78
C VAL A 98 -2.95 -7.05 -11.79
N ILE A 99 -3.04 -7.42 -10.51
CA ILE A 99 -3.32 -6.49 -9.42
C ILE A 99 -2.02 -6.26 -8.64
N VAL A 100 -1.56 -5.02 -8.58
CA VAL A 100 -0.46 -4.58 -7.71
C VAL A 100 -1.05 -3.98 -6.46
N THR A 101 -0.65 -4.47 -5.27
CA THR A 101 -1.19 -3.98 -4.00
C THR A 101 -0.13 -3.26 -3.18
N LEU A 102 -0.48 -2.08 -2.71
CA LEU A 102 0.35 -1.20 -1.90
C LEU A 102 -0.37 -0.85 -0.59
N GLY A 103 0.35 -0.23 0.33
CA GLY A 103 -0.24 0.21 1.59
C GLY A 103 -0.40 -0.91 2.63
N GLY A 104 0.26 -2.06 2.43
CA GLY A 104 0.31 -3.14 3.42
C GLY A 104 -0.69 -4.27 3.18
N ASP A 105 -0.84 -5.11 4.20
CA ASP A 105 -1.54 -6.40 4.10
C ASP A 105 -3.02 -6.28 3.75
N ALA A 106 -3.70 -5.25 4.24
CA ALA A 106 -5.13 -5.07 4.02
C ALA A 106 -5.51 -5.01 2.52
N SER A 107 -4.72 -4.28 1.72
CA SER A 107 -4.93 -4.22 0.27
C SER A 107 -4.70 -5.57 -0.40
N ALA A 108 -3.63 -6.27 0.00
CA ALA A 108 -3.28 -7.57 -0.56
C ALA A 108 -4.30 -8.66 -0.17
N LEU A 109 -4.77 -8.66 1.07
CA LEU A 109 -5.81 -9.57 1.54
C LEU A 109 -7.15 -9.33 0.83
N ALA A 110 -7.52 -8.06 0.61
CA ALA A 110 -8.73 -7.72 -0.13
C ALA A 110 -8.68 -8.21 -1.59
N ALA A 111 -7.54 -8.05 -2.27
CA ALA A 111 -7.34 -8.57 -3.61
C ALA A 111 -7.36 -10.10 -3.62
N LYS A 112 -6.65 -10.76 -2.69
CA LYS A 112 -6.59 -12.23 -2.56
C LYS A 112 -7.97 -12.84 -2.32
N ALA A 113 -8.79 -12.22 -1.47
CA ALA A 113 -10.15 -12.68 -1.21
C ALA A 113 -11.08 -12.55 -2.43
N GLY A 114 -10.77 -11.62 -3.34
CA GLY A 114 -11.62 -11.33 -4.51
C GLY A 114 -11.33 -12.20 -5.72
N THR A 115 -10.13 -12.75 -5.89
CA THR A 115 -9.75 -13.52 -7.07
C THR A 115 -8.74 -14.62 -6.77
N ALA A 116 -8.93 -15.77 -7.44
CA ALA A 116 -7.97 -16.87 -7.42
C ALA A 116 -7.20 -17.01 -8.76
N THR A 117 -7.52 -16.17 -9.76
CA THR A 117 -7.02 -16.32 -11.14
C THR A 117 -6.19 -15.12 -11.60
N ILE A 118 -6.60 -13.90 -11.27
CA ILE A 118 -5.82 -12.70 -11.63
C ILE A 118 -4.55 -12.68 -10.78
N PRO A 119 -3.35 -12.60 -11.39
CA PRO A 119 -2.10 -12.49 -10.65
C PRO A 119 -2.11 -11.28 -9.70
N ILE A 120 -1.59 -11.47 -8.48
CA ILE A 120 -1.46 -10.42 -7.47
C ILE A 120 0.01 -10.25 -7.10
N VAL A 121 0.51 -9.02 -7.16
CA VAL A 121 1.85 -8.64 -6.69
C VAL A 121 1.70 -7.70 -5.50
N PHE A 122 2.14 -8.13 -4.34
CA PHE A 122 2.03 -7.32 -3.11
C PHE A 122 3.35 -6.68 -2.69
N ALA A 123 3.23 -5.51 -2.03
CA ALA A 123 4.29 -4.92 -1.23
C ALA A 123 3.75 -4.66 0.19
N THR A 124 4.34 -5.33 1.18
CA THR A 124 3.93 -5.24 2.58
C THR A 124 5.10 -4.95 3.53
N GLY A 125 4.78 -4.54 4.75
CA GLY A 125 5.77 -4.33 5.81
C GLY A 125 5.73 -5.42 6.90
N SER A 126 4.85 -6.41 6.78
CA SER A 126 4.64 -7.48 7.75
C SER A 126 5.15 -8.80 7.21
N ASP A 127 5.25 -9.81 8.07
CA ASP A 127 5.46 -11.19 7.64
C ASP A 127 4.22 -11.71 6.87
N PRO A 128 4.33 -11.96 5.55
CA PRO A 128 3.19 -12.35 4.74
C PRO A 128 2.70 -13.78 5.03
N VAL A 129 3.52 -14.60 5.71
CA VAL A 129 3.09 -15.93 6.18
C VAL A 129 2.23 -15.79 7.43
N ARG A 130 2.66 -14.99 8.41
CA ARG A 130 1.88 -14.71 9.63
C ARG A 130 0.53 -14.06 9.30
N THR A 131 0.48 -13.18 8.33
CA THR A 131 -0.77 -12.52 7.91
C THR A 131 -1.64 -13.36 6.98
N GLY A 132 -1.18 -14.55 6.59
CA GLY A 132 -1.93 -15.46 5.73
C GLY A 132 -1.98 -15.04 4.26
N LEU A 133 -1.14 -14.09 3.84
CA LEU A 133 -1.02 -13.70 2.43
C LEU A 133 -0.45 -14.83 1.58
N VAL A 134 0.58 -15.49 2.06
CA VAL A 134 1.23 -16.62 1.40
C VAL A 134 1.42 -17.79 2.38
N THR A 135 1.57 -18.99 1.85
CA THR A 135 1.80 -20.18 2.69
C THR A 135 3.27 -20.36 3.05
N ASN A 136 4.18 -19.85 2.21
CA ASN A 136 5.61 -19.95 2.38
C ASN A 136 6.31 -18.86 1.55
N LEU A 137 7.44 -18.30 2.06
CA LEU A 137 8.17 -17.24 1.37
C LEU A 137 8.84 -17.72 0.07
N HIS A 138 9.36 -18.95 0.04
CA HIS A 138 10.03 -19.50 -1.13
C HIS A 138 9.05 -20.00 -2.20
N ARG A 139 7.85 -20.40 -1.79
CA ARG A 139 6.76 -20.87 -2.65
C ARG A 139 5.46 -20.29 -2.18
N PRO A 140 5.14 -19.04 -2.56
CA PRO A 140 3.95 -18.32 -2.09
C PRO A 140 2.65 -19.08 -2.28
N GLY A 141 2.56 -19.86 -3.36
CA GLY A 141 1.35 -20.62 -3.74
C GLY A 141 0.27 -19.75 -4.35
N GLY A 142 -0.65 -20.39 -5.11
CA GLY A 142 -1.76 -19.70 -5.73
C GLY A 142 -1.33 -18.64 -6.77
N ASN A 143 -2.13 -17.58 -6.87
CA ASN A 143 -1.95 -16.48 -7.82
C ASN A 143 -1.29 -15.22 -7.20
N ILE A 144 -0.62 -15.35 -6.07
CA ILE A 144 -0.08 -14.20 -5.31
C ILE A 144 1.42 -14.34 -5.07
N THR A 145 2.17 -13.26 -5.31
CA THR A 145 3.59 -13.12 -5.01
C THR A 145 3.90 -11.69 -4.60
N GLY A 146 5.09 -11.40 -4.10
CA GLY A 146 5.43 -10.03 -3.75
C GLY A 146 6.69 -9.91 -2.89
N VAL A 147 6.82 -8.74 -2.28
CA VAL A 147 7.94 -8.39 -1.41
C VAL A 147 7.45 -7.95 -0.02
N SER A 148 8.23 -8.27 1.00
CA SER A 148 8.05 -7.75 2.34
C SER A 148 9.33 -7.11 2.85
N THR A 149 9.16 -6.00 3.58
CA THR A 149 10.26 -5.29 4.25
C THR A 149 10.39 -5.67 5.72
N PHE A 150 9.45 -6.45 6.29
CA PHE A 150 9.40 -6.85 7.71
C PHE A 150 9.51 -5.68 8.70
N LEU A 151 9.10 -4.48 8.31
CA LEU A 151 9.19 -3.27 9.14
C LEU A 151 8.32 -3.35 10.40
N ALA A 152 7.19 -4.06 10.33
CA ALA A 152 6.31 -4.26 11.48
C ALA A 152 7.01 -5.08 12.59
N GLU A 153 7.91 -5.98 12.21
CA GLU A 153 8.65 -6.83 13.15
C GLU A 153 9.68 -6.03 13.97
N THR A 154 9.93 -4.76 13.63
CA THR A 154 10.84 -3.88 14.40
C THR A 154 10.17 -3.19 15.58
N GLU A 155 8.88 -3.34 15.80
CA GLU A 155 8.14 -2.65 16.86
C GLU A 155 8.60 -2.98 18.28
N PRO A 156 8.90 -4.24 18.63
CA PRO A 156 9.50 -4.57 19.91
C PRO A 156 10.78 -3.78 20.16
N LYS A 157 11.66 -3.69 19.14
CA LYS A 157 12.91 -2.93 19.26
C LYS A 157 12.69 -1.43 19.40
N ARG A 158 11.68 -0.89 18.72
CA ARG A 158 11.31 0.53 18.86
C ARG A 158 10.78 0.84 20.26
N LEU A 159 10.07 -0.08 20.89
CA LEU A 159 9.63 0.05 22.28
C LEU A 159 10.84 0.05 23.24
N GLU A 160 11.80 -0.85 23.04
CA GLU A 160 13.04 -0.86 23.82
C GLU A 160 13.80 0.46 23.71
N LEU A 161 14.01 0.95 22.48
CA LEU A 161 14.66 2.25 22.24
C LEU A 161 13.91 3.41 22.88
N LEU A 162 12.58 3.41 22.85
CA LEU A 162 11.76 4.42 23.52
C LEU A 162 11.97 4.40 25.03
N ARG A 163 12.11 3.21 25.61
CA ARG A 163 12.43 3.04 27.04
C ARG A 163 13.85 3.50 27.38
N GLU A 164 14.83 3.21 26.52
CA GLU A 164 16.22 3.73 26.70
C GLU A 164 16.27 5.26 26.70
N LEU A 165 15.49 5.89 25.81
CA LEU A 165 15.38 7.36 25.74
C LEU A 165 14.62 7.95 26.93
N ARG A 166 13.75 7.19 27.55
CA ARG A 166 12.91 7.62 28.69
C ARG A 166 12.96 6.60 29.82
N PRO A 167 14.12 6.42 30.48
CA PRO A 167 14.32 5.36 31.47
C PRO A 167 13.44 5.49 32.72
N HIS A 168 12.92 6.69 32.99
CA HIS A 168 12.01 6.96 34.08
C HIS A 168 10.52 6.99 33.66
N ALA A 169 10.21 6.63 32.42
CA ALA A 169 8.82 6.57 31.96
C ALA A 169 8.04 5.49 32.73
N THR A 170 6.99 5.90 33.39
CA THR A 170 6.05 4.98 34.09
C THR A 170 4.80 4.72 33.26
N THR A 171 4.42 5.68 32.43
CA THR A 171 3.19 5.63 31.63
C THR A 171 3.54 5.71 30.15
N MET A 172 3.71 4.56 29.52
CA MET A 172 3.88 4.46 28.05
C MET A 172 2.56 4.10 27.38
N ALA A 173 2.36 4.61 26.17
CA ALA A 173 1.21 4.25 25.36
C ALA A 173 1.61 3.73 23.99
N VAL A 174 0.75 2.91 23.41
CA VAL A 174 0.88 2.38 22.06
C VAL A 174 -0.37 2.72 21.28
N LEU A 175 -0.23 3.40 20.15
CA LEU A 175 -1.34 3.70 19.24
C LEU A 175 -1.41 2.63 18.16
N VAL A 176 -2.54 1.92 18.07
CA VAL A 176 -2.79 0.81 17.17
C VAL A 176 -4.02 1.09 16.31
N ASN A 177 -4.01 0.66 15.05
CA ASN A 177 -5.19 0.67 14.20
C ASN A 177 -5.89 -0.70 14.26
N PRO A 178 -7.00 -0.83 14.98
CA PRO A 178 -7.70 -2.11 15.11
C PRO A 178 -8.31 -2.59 13.78
N GLY A 179 -8.51 -1.71 12.80
CA GLY A 179 -9.02 -2.08 11.47
C GLY A 179 -8.04 -2.85 10.60
N ALA A 180 -6.77 -2.91 10.97
CA ALA A 180 -5.72 -3.58 10.19
C ALA A 180 -5.60 -5.09 10.52
N ILE A 181 -6.72 -5.80 10.59
CA ILE A 181 -6.76 -7.25 10.89
C ILE A 181 -6.24 -8.04 9.66
N PRO A 182 -5.48 -9.16 9.86
CA PRO A 182 -5.08 -9.76 11.15
C PRO A 182 -3.82 -9.14 11.77
N ARG A 183 -3.16 -8.24 11.08
CA ARG A 183 -1.88 -7.67 11.51
C ARG A 183 -1.92 -6.99 12.86
N ALA A 184 -2.97 -6.20 13.15
CA ALA A 184 -3.11 -5.47 14.41
C ALA A 184 -3.03 -6.39 15.64
N GLU A 185 -3.58 -7.60 15.54
CA GLU A 185 -3.54 -8.58 16.61
C GLU A 185 -2.13 -9.11 16.87
N PHE A 186 -1.38 -9.44 15.82
CA PHE A 186 0.00 -9.89 15.94
C PHE A 186 0.92 -8.79 16.47
N GLN A 187 0.79 -7.57 15.95
CA GLN A 187 1.54 -6.41 16.44
C GLN A 187 1.31 -6.18 17.93
N LEU A 188 0.04 -6.18 18.35
CA LEU A 188 -0.31 -5.95 19.73
C LEU A 188 0.30 -7.03 20.64
N ASN A 189 0.20 -8.30 20.26
CA ASN A 189 0.78 -9.42 21.01
C ASN A 189 2.30 -9.29 21.14
N ASP A 190 2.99 -8.96 20.04
CA ASP A 190 4.46 -8.81 20.01
C ASP A 190 4.92 -7.62 20.88
N ILE A 191 4.24 -6.47 20.77
CA ILE A 191 4.53 -5.27 21.57
C ILE A 191 4.26 -5.55 23.07
N GLN A 192 3.15 -6.20 23.41
CA GLN A 192 2.83 -6.54 24.78
C GLN A 192 3.82 -7.56 25.36
N ALA A 193 4.26 -8.53 24.57
CA ALA A 193 5.30 -9.48 24.99
C ALA A 193 6.63 -8.76 25.27
N ALA A 194 7.04 -7.85 24.38
CA ALA A 194 8.23 -7.03 24.58
C ALA A 194 8.11 -6.12 25.83
N ALA A 195 6.96 -5.49 26.05
CA ALA A 195 6.74 -4.67 27.23
C ALA A 195 6.87 -5.48 28.52
N ARG A 196 6.24 -6.65 28.56
CA ARG A 196 6.35 -7.57 29.72
C ARG A 196 7.78 -8.03 29.98
N SER A 197 8.56 -8.33 28.94
CA SER A 197 9.95 -8.83 29.10
C SER A 197 10.86 -7.82 29.77
N VAL A 198 10.53 -6.52 29.66
CA VAL A 198 11.29 -5.42 30.25
C VAL A 198 10.60 -4.78 31.46
N GLY A 199 9.51 -5.38 31.94
CA GLY A 199 8.76 -4.88 33.10
C GLY A 199 8.08 -3.52 32.87
N GLN A 200 7.68 -3.22 31.63
CA GLN A 200 7.04 -1.97 31.24
C GLN A 200 5.53 -2.17 31.06
N ASP A 201 4.73 -1.40 31.81
CA ASP A 201 3.30 -1.31 31.53
C ASP A 201 3.04 -0.40 30.35
N ILE A 202 2.14 -0.82 29.47
CA ILE A 202 1.74 -0.07 28.28
C ILE A 202 0.21 0.11 28.22
N ASN A 203 -0.21 1.28 27.81
CA ASN A 203 -1.60 1.63 27.60
C ASN A 203 -1.92 1.56 26.09
N ILE A 204 -2.86 0.70 25.70
CA ILE A 204 -3.26 0.57 24.31
C ILE A 204 -4.31 1.63 23.97
N LEU A 205 -4.05 2.40 22.93
CA LEU A 205 -4.95 3.38 22.33
C LEU A 205 -5.29 2.94 20.92
N ASN A 206 -6.55 2.98 20.56
CA ASN A 206 -7.02 2.60 19.23
C ASN A 206 -7.40 3.83 18.41
N ALA A 207 -7.02 3.84 17.13
CA ALA A 207 -7.48 4.84 16.17
C ALA A 207 -7.49 4.28 14.75
N SER A 208 -8.66 4.35 14.10
CA SER A 208 -8.89 4.03 12.69
C SER A 208 -9.35 5.25 11.89
N THR A 209 -9.64 6.36 12.56
CA THR A 209 -10.13 7.61 11.97
C THR A 209 -9.36 8.82 12.51
N ILE A 210 -9.45 9.95 11.79
CA ILE A 210 -8.83 11.22 12.20
C ILE A 210 -9.33 11.63 13.60
N ARG A 211 -10.64 11.54 13.85
CA ARG A 211 -11.23 11.91 15.14
C ARG A 211 -10.73 11.02 16.27
N GLU A 212 -10.52 9.75 16.00
CA GLU A 212 -9.99 8.83 16.99
C GLU A 212 -8.51 9.10 17.31
N ILE A 213 -7.71 9.58 16.34
CA ILE A 213 -6.35 10.08 16.62
C ILE A 213 -6.42 11.24 17.61
N ASP A 214 -7.28 12.23 17.36
CA ASP A 214 -7.44 13.38 18.25
C ASP A 214 -7.89 12.94 19.66
N ALA A 215 -8.84 12.02 19.75
CA ALA A 215 -9.30 11.46 21.02
C ALA A 215 -8.20 10.66 21.74
N ALA A 216 -7.41 9.89 21.01
CA ALA A 216 -6.27 9.14 21.57
C ALA A 216 -5.20 10.10 22.14
N VAL A 217 -4.90 11.21 21.44
CA VAL A 217 -3.95 12.22 21.94
C VAL A 217 -4.52 12.95 23.17
N ALA A 218 -5.81 13.28 23.18
CA ALA A 218 -6.45 13.86 24.37
C ALA A 218 -6.32 12.93 25.58
N LYS A 219 -6.51 11.62 25.37
CA LYS A 219 -6.33 10.61 26.41
C LYS A 219 -4.87 10.51 26.89
N LEU A 220 -3.88 10.60 25.96
CA LEU A 220 -2.45 10.66 26.29
C LEU A 220 -2.14 11.83 27.23
N VAL A 221 -2.68 13.01 26.94
CA VAL A 221 -2.51 14.20 27.78
C VAL A 221 -3.16 14.01 29.14
N GLN A 222 -4.38 13.50 29.18
CA GLN A 222 -5.12 13.26 30.44
C GLN A 222 -4.41 12.26 31.34
N MET A 223 -3.85 11.18 30.79
CA MET A 223 -3.09 10.19 31.55
C MET A 223 -1.64 10.60 31.84
N ARG A 224 -1.20 11.77 31.36
CA ARG A 224 0.17 12.27 31.45
C ARG A 224 1.19 11.26 30.93
N ALA A 225 0.93 10.72 29.73
CA ALA A 225 1.80 9.72 29.12
C ALA A 225 3.22 10.27 28.93
N ASP A 226 4.21 9.51 29.38
CA ASP A 226 5.62 9.84 29.27
C ASP A 226 6.17 9.64 27.85
N ALA A 227 5.55 8.72 27.09
CA ALA A 227 5.99 8.36 25.75
C ALA A 227 4.88 7.66 24.95
N LEU A 228 4.96 7.77 23.62
CA LEU A 228 4.04 7.13 22.66
C LEU A 228 4.81 6.33 21.62
N LEU A 229 4.45 5.06 21.45
CA LEU A 229 4.80 4.26 20.29
C LEU A 229 3.62 4.23 19.32
N VAL A 230 3.83 4.67 18.07
CA VAL A 230 2.85 4.51 17.00
C VAL A 230 3.16 3.23 16.24
N ALA A 231 2.24 2.27 16.25
CA ALA A 231 2.37 1.01 15.55
C ALA A 231 2.44 1.23 14.03
N THR A 232 3.14 0.34 13.32
CA THR A 232 3.29 0.42 11.87
C THR A 232 1.95 0.17 11.19
N ASP A 233 1.40 1.19 10.54
CA ASP A 233 0.12 1.07 9.84
C ASP A 233 0.03 2.09 8.70
N ALA A 234 -0.62 1.70 7.58
CA ALA A 234 -0.75 2.56 6.41
C ALA A 234 -1.59 3.82 6.69
N PHE A 235 -2.61 3.71 7.56
CA PHE A 235 -3.40 4.86 7.99
C PHE A 235 -2.54 5.86 8.76
N PHE A 236 -1.72 5.41 9.71
CA PHE A 236 -0.83 6.29 10.46
C PHE A 236 0.26 6.92 9.58
N PHE A 237 0.75 6.23 8.54
CA PHE A 237 1.62 6.85 7.55
C PHE A 237 0.94 8.03 6.84
N THR A 238 -0.31 7.84 6.43
CA THR A 238 -1.11 8.88 5.79
C THR A 238 -1.34 10.07 6.73
N ARG A 239 -1.38 9.83 8.05
CA ARG A 239 -1.65 10.82 9.10
C ARG A 239 -0.40 11.26 9.88
N ALA A 240 0.79 10.89 9.41
CA ALA A 240 2.04 11.25 10.07
C ALA A 240 2.18 12.77 10.34
N PRO A 241 1.82 13.70 9.43
CA PRO A 241 1.88 15.13 9.74
C PRO A 241 0.99 15.54 10.92
N GLN A 242 -0.23 14.98 11.03
CA GLN A 242 -1.14 15.22 12.16
C GLN A 242 -0.52 14.72 13.47
N LEU A 243 -0.03 13.48 13.47
CA LEU A 243 0.60 12.87 14.65
C LEU A 243 1.81 13.67 15.13
N VAL A 244 2.66 14.14 14.22
CA VAL A 244 3.83 14.97 14.53
C VAL A 244 3.40 16.27 15.21
N VAL A 245 2.44 16.99 14.62
CA VAL A 245 1.97 18.28 15.18
C VAL A 245 1.33 18.07 16.56
N LEU A 246 0.52 17.05 16.73
CA LEU A 246 -0.13 16.77 18.00
C LEU A 246 0.87 16.35 19.07
N SER A 247 1.82 15.47 18.77
CA SER A 247 2.86 15.03 19.70
C SER A 247 3.77 16.20 20.12
N ALA A 248 4.17 17.04 19.17
CA ALA A 248 4.98 18.23 19.45
C ALA A 248 4.23 19.25 20.32
N ARG A 249 2.96 19.53 20.02
CA ARG A 249 2.11 20.45 20.81
C ARG A 249 2.03 20.07 22.28
N HIS A 250 1.95 18.78 22.56
CA HIS A 250 1.79 18.26 23.92
C HIS A 250 3.11 17.76 24.53
N VAL A 251 4.24 17.98 23.83
CA VAL A 251 5.59 17.57 24.28
C VAL A 251 5.66 16.08 24.65
N ILE A 252 4.98 15.24 23.88
CA ILE A 252 4.96 13.78 24.09
C ILE A 252 6.06 13.15 23.21
N PRO A 253 7.14 12.58 23.79
CA PRO A 253 8.12 11.80 23.06
C PRO A 253 7.44 10.67 22.30
N THR A 254 7.60 10.66 20.98
CA THR A 254 6.86 9.74 20.11
C THR A 254 7.80 9.05 19.13
N VAL A 255 7.73 7.73 19.07
CA VAL A 255 8.41 6.92 18.08
C VAL A 255 7.39 6.41 17.08
N TYR A 256 7.63 6.66 15.81
CA TYR A 256 6.83 6.14 14.68
C TYR A 256 7.74 5.76 13.52
N LEU A 257 7.27 4.84 12.69
CA LEU A 257 8.02 4.48 11.49
C LEU A 257 7.83 5.57 10.43
N ARG A 258 8.93 6.17 9.99
CA ARG A 258 8.94 7.07 8.84
C ARG A 258 9.79 6.45 7.75
N THR A 259 9.20 6.15 6.62
CA THR A 259 9.97 5.85 5.41
C THR A 259 10.65 7.15 5.00
N ALA A 260 11.97 7.20 5.00
CA ALA A 260 12.74 8.34 4.53
C ALA A 260 12.61 8.44 3.00
N CYS A 261 11.47 8.90 2.50
CA CYS A 261 11.44 9.53 1.20
C CYS A 261 12.21 10.83 1.35
N ARG A 262 13.38 10.90 0.76
CA ARG A 262 14.20 12.11 0.64
C ARG A 262 13.40 13.14 -0.16
N ALA A 263 12.51 13.86 0.53
CA ALA A 263 11.85 15.03 -0.03
C ALA A 263 12.93 16.11 -0.16
N LYS A 264 13.43 16.28 -1.38
CA LYS A 264 14.37 17.34 -1.74
C LYS A 264 13.80 18.76 -1.57
N ASN A 265 12.58 18.94 -1.10
CA ASN A 265 11.91 20.25 -0.99
C ASN A 265 11.05 20.36 0.27
N LEU A 266 11.63 20.16 1.47
CA LEU A 266 11.05 20.64 2.72
C LEU A 266 12.03 21.59 3.41
N THR A 267 12.54 22.55 2.63
CA THR A 267 13.25 23.73 3.12
C THR A 267 12.51 24.94 2.59
N ALA A 268 11.46 25.34 3.30
CA ALA A 268 10.99 26.71 3.47
C ALA A 268 9.69 26.61 4.28
N ASP A 269 9.67 27.31 5.42
CA ASP A 269 8.51 27.52 6.30
C ASP A 269 8.22 26.47 7.39
N ALA A 270 9.24 25.85 7.97
CA ALA A 270 9.11 25.34 9.35
C ALA A 270 9.69 26.37 10.32
N PRO A 271 8.98 26.71 11.41
CA PRO A 271 9.54 27.59 12.44
C PRO A 271 10.83 26.99 13.00
N THR A 272 11.86 27.80 13.13
CA THR A 272 13.26 27.46 13.43
C THR A 272 13.52 26.95 14.84
N GLU A 273 12.51 26.56 15.61
CA GLU A 273 12.64 25.98 16.94
C GLU A 273 11.81 24.70 17.07
N THR A 274 12.28 23.62 16.46
CA THR A 274 11.79 22.28 16.76
C THR A 274 12.80 21.62 17.69
N PRO A 275 12.39 21.15 18.89
CA PRO A 275 13.28 20.34 19.72
C PRO A 275 13.67 19.08 18.93
N PRO A 276 14.88 18.52 19.14
CA PRO A 276 15.39 17.43 18.33
C PRO A 276 14.50 16.19 18.48
N LEU A 277 13.63 15.98 17.49
CA LEU A 277 12.92 14.72 17.31
C LEU A 277 13.94 13.72 16.78
N PHE A 278 14.18 12.68 17.53
CA PHE A 278 15.10 11.61 17.18
C PHE A 278 14.71 11.03 15.82
N LYS A 279 15.54 11.29 14.81
CA LYS A 279 15.53 10.58 13.54
C LYS A 279 16.24 9.24 13.79
N ALA A 280 15.53 8.14 13.67
CA ALA A 280 16.19 6.87 13.41
C ALA A 280 16.67 6.92 11.96
N ASP A 281 17.88 7.41 11.75
CA ASP A 281 18.56 7.28 10.46
C ASP A 281 18.88 5.81 10.27
N ASN A 282 18.23 5.16 9.31
CA ASN A 282 18.71 3.91 8.73
C ASN A 282 19.99 4.21 7.91
N ALA A 283 21.07 4.49 8.61
CA ALA A 283 22.42 4.45 8.07
C ALA A 283 23.10 3.24 8.67
N THR A 284 23.44 2.29 7.83
CA THR A 284 24.25 1.10 8.05
C THR A 284 23.54 -0.15 8.62
N LEU A 285 23.03 -0.95 7.70
CA LEU A 285 23.35 -2.38 7.59
C LEU A 285 23.28 -2.77 6.11
#